data_bc07e4eb76e28597f2d019dd98a002ee
#
_entry.id   bc07e4eb76e28597f2d019dd98a002ee
#
_cell.length_a   1.000
_cell.length_b   1.000
_cell.length_c   1.000
_cell.angle_alpha   90.00
_cell.angle_beta   90.00
_cell.angle_gamma   90.00
#
_symmetry.space_group_name_H-M   'P 1'
#
loop_
_entity.id
_entity.type
_entity.pdbx_description
1 polymer ?
#
loop_
_entity_poly.entity_id
_entity_poly.type
_entity_poly.pdbx_seq_one_letter_code
_entity_poly.pdbx_strand_id
1 'polypeptide(L)'
;MTRRVFARGMMLAAASLTTSSLLSACSTAADAATEQASLPATGANDGGAEGTEPLTATEFLFDTVITLTIYGTQEALDAAIERCRFFENTFSRTVEGSDVWRINEAAGQPVEVARETADIITQALAYCEASEGLFDITIGSVSSLWDFKEGVRPADEAIAEAITHIDYRGVSVEGTTVQLSDPQAKIDLGGIAKGYIADDLKQLLAEQGVESACLNLGGNVAVLGTKPDGSPWNVGIQDPNGSAQDVIAAVPCTNGSVVTSGLYERQFTEEGVLYYHILDPRTGYPVVTDVVSSSLLTDSSTDGDAYATMLFLMGRDEALALVNEDDRFEGLVVDNAGEITLSAQAPFELF
;
A
#
# COMPACT_ATOMS: atom_id res chain seq x y z
N MET A 1 30.67 21.48 -58.21
CA MET A 1 29.90 21.74 -59.45
C MET A 1 28.40 21.81 -59.00
N THR A 2 27.92 23.05 -59.19
CA THR A 2 26.63 23.60 -59.65
C THR A 2 25.39 23.23 -58.77
N ARG A 3 24.90 24.11 -57.89
CA ARG A 3 24.02 25.31 -57.99
C ARG A 3 22.77 25.14 -58.87
N ARG A 4 21.56 25.33 -58.23
CA ARG A 4 20.41 26.20 -58.58
C ARG A 4 19.22 25.83 -57.70
N VAL A 5 18.74 26.58 -56.71
CA VAL A 5 18.00 27.85 -56.69
C VAL A 5 16.87 27.92 -57.73
N PHE A 6 15.61 27.87 -57.23
CA PHE A 6 14.53 28.77 -57.71
C PHE A 6 13.46 28.99 -56.64
N ALA A 7 13.04 30.23 -56.59
CA ALA A 7 12.19 30.84 -55.59
C ALA A 7 10.77 31.14 -56.16
N ARG A 8 9.87 31.53 -55.25
CA ARG A 8 8.70 32.41 -55.41
C ARG A 8 7.35 31.82 -55.84
N GLY A 9 6.40 32.17 -55.03
CA GLY A 9 5.00 32.31 -55.36
C GLY A 9 4.16 32.62 -54.17
N MET A 10 4.02 33.91 -53.84
CA MET A 10 3.15 34.54 -52.86
C MET A 10 1.74 34.65 -53.47
N MET A 11 0.66 34.30 -52.73
CA MET A 11 -0.65 34.94 -52.93
C MET A 11 -1.39 35.01 -51.59
N LEU A 12 -1.68 36.25 -51.20
CA LEU A 12 -2.63 36.65 -50.15
C LEU A 12 -4.07 36.41 -50.63
N ALA A 13 -4.93 35.97 -49.74
CA ALA A 13 -6.35 36.36 -49.76
C ALA A 13 -6.84 36.43 -48.31
N ALA A 14 -7.35 37.60 -47.97
CA ALA A 14 -7.93 37.96 -46.65
C ALA A 14 -9.44 37.78 -46.62
N ALA A 15 -9.96 37.81 -45.41
CA ALA A 15 -11.30 37.99 -44.89
C ALA A 15 -11.96 36.71 -44.43
N SER A 16 -12.60 36.61 -43.24
CA SER A 16 -13.25 37.60 -42.36
C SER A 16 -13.52 36.98 -40.96
N LEU A 17 -13.56 37.80 -39.96
CA LEU A 17 -13.89 37.52 -38.57
C LEU A 17 -15.21 36.77 -38.39
N THR A 18 -15.23 35.74 -37.51
CA THR A 18 -16.32 35.53 -36.55
C THR A 18 -15.73 35.07 -35.23
N THR A 19 -15.87 35.87 -34.22
CA THR A 19 -15.66 35.58 -32.82
C THR A 19 -16.70 34.62 -32.30
N SER A 20 -16.26 33.46 -31.74
CA SER A 20 -17.07 32.67 -30.79
C SER A 20 -16.18 31.83 -29.93
N SER A 21 -16.04 32.21 -28.67
CA SER A 21 -15.97 31.39 -27.46
C SER A 21 -15.03 30.18 -27.47
N LEU A 22 -13.77 30.37 -27.07
CA LEU A 22 -12.91 29.35 -26.49
C LEU A 22 -12.77 29.59 -24.99
N LEU A 23 -13.70 29.06 -24.23
CA LEU A 23 -13.62 28.86 -22.80
C LEU A 23 -14.31 27.52 -22.52
N SER A 24 -13.59 26.43 -22.65
CA SER A 24 -13.85 25.16 -21.94
C SER A 24 -12.84 24.12 -22.40
N ALA A 25 -11.70 24.07 -21.76
CA ALA A 25 -10.81 22.91 -21.75
C ALA A 25 -9.82 23.08 -20.59
N CYS A 26 -10.34 23.01 -19.36
CA CYS A 26 -9.57 22.77 -18.13
C CYS A 26 -10.54 22.24 -17.08
N SER A 27 -11.03 21.01 -17.25
CA SER A 27 -11.70 20.24 -16.19
C SER A 27 -11.90 18.80 -16.64
N THR A 28 -10.83 18.04 -16.90
CA THR A 28 -10.94 16.58 -17.13
C THR A 28 -9.75 15.81 -16.54
N ALA A 29 -9.03 16.40 -15.59
CA ALA A 29 -7.99 15.68 -14.85
C ALA A 29 -8.34 15.50 -13.35
N ALA A 30 -9.45 16.06 -12.87
CA ALA A 30 -9.88 15.89 -11.48
C ALA A 30 -11.00 14.84 -11.30
N ASP A 31 -11.66 14.42 -12.37
CA ASP A 31 -12.78 13.45 -12.29
C ASP A 31 -12.34 11.99 -12.44
N ALA A 32 -11.09 11.70 -12.79
CA ALA A 32 -10.58 10.32 -12.87
C ALA A 32 -10.05 9.77 -11.53
N ALA A 33 -9.85 10.63 -10.53
CA ALA A 33 -9.39 10.21 -9.21
C ALA A 33 -10.52 9.90 -8.21
N THR A 34 -11.78 10.15 -8.58
CA THR A 34 -12.94 9.98 -7.68
C THR A 34 -13.70 8.67 -7.89
N GLU A 35 -13.25 7.81 -8.83
CA GLU A 35 -13.94 6.56 -9.16
C GLU A 35 -13.22 5.29 -8.67
N GLN A 36 -12.16 5.46 -7.88
CA GLN A 36 -11.41 4.33 -7.30
C GLN A 36 -11.59 4.27 -5.78
N ALA A 37 -12.76 3.98 -5.27
CA ALA A 37 -12.88 3.32 -3.96
C ALA A 37 -14.32 3.35 -3.47
N SER A 38 -15.05 2.39 -3.82
CA SER A 38 -16.05 1.83 -2.93
C SER A 38 -16.30 0.40 -3.41
N LEU A 39 -15.58 -0.55 -2.86
CA LEU A 39 -16.11 -1.90 -2.80
C LEU A 39 -17.36 -1.79 -1.94
N PRO A 40 -18.57 -1.99 -2.48
CA PRO A 40 -19.74 -2.06 -1.65
C PRO A 40 -19.58 -3.30 -0.77
N ALA A 41 -19.65 -3.13 0.54
CA ALA A 41 -20.12 -4.22 1.37
C ALA A 41 -21.50 -4.60 0.80
N THR A 42 -21.58 -5.66 0.01
CA THR A 42 -22.86 -6.18 -0.49
C THR A 42 -23.61 -6.78 0.68
N GLY A 43 -24.23 -5.92 1.47
CA GLY A 43 -25.26 -6.28 2.41
C GLY A 43 -26.57 -6.40 1.67
N ALA A 44 -27.01 -7.60 1.37
CA ALA A 44 -28.42 -7.84 1.07
C ALA A 44 -29.24 -7.40 2.28
N ASN A 45 -30.07 -6.42 2.06
CA ASN A 45 -31.03 -5.92 3.03
C ASN A 45 -32.10 -6.99 3.24
N ASP A 46 -32.10 -7.70 4.37
CA ASP A 46 -33.25 -8.47 4.82
C ASP A 46 -33.47 -8.24 6.31
N GLY A 47 -34.70 -7.89 6.65
CA GLY A 47 -35.13 -7.18 7.81
C GLY A 47 -34.90 -7.83 9.17
N GLY A 48 -34.63 -7.00 10.14
CA GLY A 48 -34.94 -7.24 11.55
C GLY A 48 -33.79 -7.07 12.51
N ALA A 49 -33.53 -5.86 12.91
CA ALA A 49 -33.22 -5.37 14.28
C ALA A 49 -32.93 -3.86 14.13
N GLU A 50 -33.40 -3.04 15.06
CA GLU A 50 -33.00 -1.63 15.16
C GLU A 50 -31.50 -1.55 15.48
N GLY A 51 -30.65 -1.80 14.45
CA GLY A 51 -29.21 -1.63 14.50
C GLY A 51 -28.87 -0.22 14.05
N THR A 52 -28.09 0.50 14.83
CA THR A 52 -27.47 1.75 14.46
C THR A 52 -26.85 1.65 13.08
N GLU A 53 -27.17 2.59 12.17
CA GLU A 53 -26.51 2.65 10.87
C GLU A 53 -25.01 2.89 11.06
N PRO A 54 -24.14 2.30 10.23
CA PRO A 54 -22.71 2.52 10.33
C PRO A 54 -22.35 3.97 9.98
N LEU A 55 -21.35 4.51 10.64
CA LEU A 55 -20.67 5.72 10.26
C LEU A 55 -19.51 5.35 9.33
N THR A 56 -19.37 6.06 8.22
CA THR A 56 -18.31 5.80 7.25
C THR A 56 -17.59 7.09 6.88
N ALA A 57 -16.27 7.03 6.86
CA ALA A 57 -15.41 8.09 6.33
C ALA A 57 -14.48 7.53 5.26
N THR A 58 -14.23 8.33 4.23
CA THR A 58 -13.27 8.02 3.16
C THR A 58 -12.30 9.19 3.03
N GLU A 59 -11.02 8.90 3.09
CA GLU A 59 -9.93 9.88 3.00
C GLU A 59 -8.85 9.39 2.02
N PHE A 60 -8.05 10.30 1.49
CA PHE A 60 -6.85 9.96 0.73
C PHE A 60 -5.64 10.20 1.62
N LEU A 61 -5.07 9.12 2.17
CA LEU A 61 -3.89 9.11 3.04
C LEU A 61 -3.01 7.92 2.66
N PHE A 62 -1.73 7.97 3.01
CA PHE A 62 -0.76 6.89 2.75
C PHE A 62 -0.61 6.56 1.24
N ASP A 63 -0.79 7.57 0.37
CA ASP A 63 -0.82 7.42 -1.09
C ASP A 63 -1.91 6.45 -1.60
N THR A 64 -3.00 6.28 -0.85
CA THR A 64 -4.14 5.42 -1.21
C THR A 64 -5.44 5.98 -0.67
N VAL A 65 -6.55 5.41 -1.10
CA VAL A 65 -7.87 5.69 -0.51
C VAL A 65 -8.06 4.77 0.68
N ILE A 66 -8.38 5.35 1.83
CA ILE A 66 -8.77 4.62 3.03
C ILE A 66 -10.26 4.79 3.28
N THR A 67 -10.90 3.74 3.80
CA THR A 67 -12.31 3.77 4.19
C THR A 67 -12.47 3.14 5.57
N LEU A 68 -12.97 3.92 6.52
CA LEU A 68 -13.27 3.49 7.87
C LEU A 68 -14.79 3.40 8.04
N THR A 69 -15.29 2.21 8.36
CA THR A 69 -16.70 1.96 8.65
C THR A 69 -16.81 1.44 10.08
N ILE A 70 -17.52 2.17 10.93
CA ILE A 70 -17.66 1.81 12.34
C ILE A 70 -19.14 1.81 12.77
N TYR A 71 -19.48 0.95 13.71
CA TYR A 71 -20.73 1.04 14.47
C TYR A 71 -20.40 1.63 15.84
N GLY A 72 -20.45 2.94 15.94
CA GLY A 72 -20.00 3.70 17.11
C GLY A 72 -20.44 5.15 17.06
N THR A 73 -19.69 6.03 17.71
CA THR A 73 -19.97 7.47 17.76
C THR A 73 -19.19 8.24 16.71
N GLN A 74 -19.65 9.45 16.37
CA GLN A 74 -18.90 10.33 15.46
C GLN A 74 -17.55 10.71 16.05
N GLU A 75 -17.46 10.88 17.36
CA GLU A 75 -16.21 11.18 18.07
C GLU A 75 -15.19 10.09 17.90
N ALA A 76 -15.61 8.81 17.89
CA ALA A 76 -14.72 7.67 17.68
C ALA A 76 -14.21 7.64 16.23
N LEU A 77 -15.07 7.93 15.25
CA LEU A 77 -14.69 8.02 13.84
C LEU A 77 -13.71 9.17 13.60
N ASP A 78 -14.01 10.35 14.15
CA ASP A 78 -13.14 11.53 14.02
C ASP A 78 -11.76 11.27 14.65
N ALA A 79 -11.72 10.62 15.82
CA ALA A 79 -10.47 10.24 16.48
C ALA A 79 -9.64 9.26 15.63
N ALA A 80 -10.29 8.29 14.97
CA ALA A 80 -9.61 7.35 14.07
C ALA A 80 -9.02 8.06 12.84
N ILE A 81 -9.74 9.02 12.26
CA ILE A 81 -9.24 9.83 11.13
C ILE A 81 -8.06 10.70 11.57
N GLU A 82 -8.15 11.37 12.72
CA GLU A 82 -7.02 12.17 13.23
C GLU A 82 -5.80 11.28 13.53
N ARG A 83 -6.02 10.06 14.00
CA ARG A 83 -4.93 9.09 14.20
C ARG A 83 -4.28 8.67 12.87
N CYS A 84 -5.06 8.47 11.81
CA CYS A 84 -4.52 8.25 10.46
C CYS A 84 -3.67 9.44 9.99
N ARG A 85 -4.14 10.68 10.18
CA ARG A 85 -3.38 11.88 9.83
C ARG A 85 -2.09 12.04 10.65
N PHE A 86 -2.13 11.65 11.92
CA PHE A 86 -0.92 11.58 12.75
C PHE A 86 0.10 10.63 12.12
N PHE A 87 -0.29 9.43 11.71
CA PHE A 87 0.62 8.46 11.10
C PHE A 87 1.12 8.91 9.71
N GLU A 88 0.28 9.55 8.88
CA GLU A 88 0.73 10.15 7.62
C GLU A 88 1.89 11.14 7.87
N ASN A 89 1.72 12.04 8.86
CA ASN A 89 2.71 13.04 9.22
C ASN A 89 3.91 12.49 9.98
N THR A 90 3.89 11.22 10.36
CA THR A 90 4.94 10.59 11.18
C THR A 90 5.71 9.54 10.38
N PHE A 91 5.03 8.66 9.63
CA PHE A 91 5.64 7.51 8.94
C PHE A 91 5.99 7.78 7.46
N SER A 92 5.48 8.85 6.87
CA SER A 92 5.74 9.15 5.47
C SER A 92 7.21 9.51 5.24
N ARG A 93 7.83 8.89 4.23
CA ARG A 93 9.18 9.26 3.79
C ARG A 93 9.21 10.51 2.90
N THR A 94 8.04 10.98 2.45
CA THR A 94 7.90 12.08 1.49
C THR A 94 7.32 13.36 2.10
N VAL A 95 6.65 13.28 3.24
CA VAL A 95 6.15 14.45 3.96
C VAL A 95 7.31 15.09 4.73
N GLU A 96 7.69 16.30 4.34
CA GLU A 96 8.77 17.05 4.97
C GLU A 96 8.48 17.27 6.46
N GLY A 97 9.47 16.93 7.30
CA GLY A 97 9.37 17.05 8.75
C GLY A 97 8.76 15.83 9.46
N SER A 98 8.25 14.83 8.75
CA SER A 98 7.88 13.56 9.36
C SER A 98 9.09 12.87 10.00
N ASP A 99 8.86 11.89 10.86
CA ASP A 99 9.94 11.18 11.54
C ASP A 99 10.81 10.42 10.52
N VAL A 100 10.19 9.67 9.61
CA VAL A 100 10.93 8.91 8.59
C VAL A 100 11.70 9.85 7.65
N TRP A 101 11.11 10.97 7.23
CA TRP A 101 11.82 11.96 6.43
C TRP A 101 13.03 12.53 7.19
N ARG A 102 12.87 12.89 8.49
CA ARG A 102 13.96 13.41 9.33
C ARG A 102 15.09 12.39 9.53
N ILE A 103 14.74 11.10 9.71
CA ILE A 103 15.73 10.01 9.79
C ILE A 103 16.52 9.94 8.48
N ASN A 104 15.82 9.97 7.34
CA ASN A 104 16.43 9.85 6.01
C ASN A 104 17.30 11.04 5.62
N GLU A 105 17.02 12.24 6.15
CA GLU A 105 17.80 13.45 5.89
C GLU A 105 18.89 13.70 6.94
N ALA A 106 18.93 12.90 8.01
CA ALA A 106 19.86 13.09 9.10
C ALA A 106 21.32 12.71 8.79
N ALA A 107 21.58 12.09 7.63
CA ALA A 107 22.93 11.66 7.20
C ALA A 107 23.70 10.91 8.30
N GLY A 108 23.05 9.91 8.92
CA GLY A 108 23.64 9.07 9.97
C GLY A 108 23.64 9.67 11.38
N GLN A 109 23.12 10.88 11.56
CA GLN A 109 22.97 11.44 12.90
C GLN A 109 21.75 10.85 13.62
N PRO A 110 21.79 10.71 14.97
CA PRO A 110 20.63 10.24 15.72
C PRO A 110 19.48 11.25 15.66
N VAL A 111 18.25 10.72 15.53
CA VAL A 111 17.01 11.49 15.44
C VAL A 111 16.05 11.07 16.53
N GLU A 112 15.56 12.02 17.32
CA GLU A 112 14.45 11.81 18.25
C GLU A 112 13.14 11.75 17.47
N VAL A 113 12.35 10.68 17.70
CA VAL A 113 11.11 10.38 16.96
C VAL A 113 9.95 10.13 17.91
N ALA A 114 8.73 10.07 17.37
CA ALA A 114 7.58 9.62 18.13
C ALA A 114 7.76 8.18 18.63
N ARG A 115 7.09 7.85 19.73
CA ARG A 115 7.13 6.50 20.30
C ARG A 115 6.68 5.44 19.27
N GLU A 116 5.63 5.73 18.53
CA GLU A 116 5.09 4.87 17.50
C GLU A 116 6.08 4.62 16.37
N THR A 117 6.88 5.61 15.99
CA THR A 117 7.95 5.44 14.99
C THR A 117 9.06 4.52 15.49
N ALA A 118 9.47 4.67 16.74
CA ALA A 118 10.46 3.78 17.35
C ALA A 118 9.91 2.34 17.45
N ASP A 119 8.64 2.19 17.83
CA ASP A 119 7.98 0.90 18.00
C ASP A 119 7.81 0.16 16.66
N ILE A 120 7.34 0.85 15.59
CA ILE A 120 7.20 0.22 14.26
C ILE A 120 8.57 -0.14 13.66
N ILE A 121 9.59 0.70 13.80
CA ILE A 121 10.94 0.37 13.31
C ILE A 121 11.49 -0.84 14.06
N THR A 122 11.30 -0.91 15.38
CA THR A 122 11.73 -2.06 16.18
C THR A 122 11.06 -3.36 15.73
N GLN A 123 9.75 -3.33 15.46
CA GLN A 123 9.02 -4.48 14.92
C GLN A 123 9.52 -4.84 13.51
N ALA A 124 9.70 -3.84 12.63
CA ALA A 124 10.20 -4.04 11.28
C ALA A 124 11.59 -4.70 11.26
N LEU A 125 12.49 -4.33 12.17
CA LEU A 125 13.81 -4.95 12.29
C LEU A 125 13.72 -6.44 12.66
N ALA A 126 12.71 -6.84 13.44
CA ALA A 126 12.49 -8.26 13.74
C ALA A 126 12.07 -9.05 12.47
N TYR A 127 11.27 -8.45 11.59
CA TYR A 127 10.93 -9.06 10.30
C TYR A 127 12.13 -9.07 9.33
N CYS A 128 12.96 -8.03 9.35
CA CYS A 128 14.21 -8.01 8.59
C CYS A 128 15.13 -9.16 9.01
N GLU A 129 15.27 -9.40 10.31
CA GLU A 129 16.08 -10.49 10.85
C GLU A 129 15.48 -11.87 10.52
N ALA A 130 14.16 -12.03 10.73
CA ALA A 130 13.45 -13.29 10.48
C ALA A 130 13.50 -13.72 9.00
N SER A 131 13.53 -12.75 8.07
CA SER A 131 13.62 -12.97 6.63
C SER A 131 15.04 -12.97 6.08
N GLU A 132 16.06 -12.88 6.96
CA GLU A 132 17.48 -12.76 6.56
C GLU A 132 17.73 -11.58 5.59
N GLY A 133 16.94 -10.48 5.74
CA GLY A 133 17.02 -9.28 4.91
C GLY A 133 16.28 -9.36 3.58
N LEU A 134 15.44 -10.38 3.36
CA LEU A 134 14.53 -10.42 2.22
C LEU A 134 13.48 -9.29 2.34
N PHE A 135 12.93 -9.10 3.53
CA PHE A 135 12.25 -7.86 3.91
C PHE A 135 13.29 -6.96 4.59
N ASP A 136 13.55 -5.78 4.03
CA ASP A 136 14.54 -4.84 4.59
C ASP A 136 14.01 -3.42 4.49
N ILE A 137 13.80 -2.77 5.64
CA ILE A 137 13.28 -1.39 5.66
C ILE A 137 14.28 -0.36 5.12
N THR A 138 15.57 -0.69 5.01
CA THR A 138 16.55 0.20 4.38
C THR A 138 16.44 0.19 2.84
N ILE A 139 15.50 -0.56 2.29
CA ILE A 139 15.07 -0.49 0.87
C ILE A 139 14.74 0.95 0.44
N GLY A 140 14.46 1.84 1.38
CA GLY A 140 14.29 3.28 1.17
C GLY A 140 15.41 3.90 0.37
N SER A 141 16.64 3.38 0.49
CA SER A 141 17.80 3.82 -0.30
C SER A 141 17.57 3.68 -1.81
N VAL A 142 16.89 2.61 -2.23
CA VAL A 142 16.55 2.36 -3.64
C VAL A 142 15.15 2.85 -3.98
N SER A 143 14.15 2.58 -3.14
CA SER A 143 12.75 2.92 -3.45
C SER A 143 12.56 4.43 -3.64
N SER A 144 13.40 5.26 -3.02
CA SER A 144 13.39 6.72 -3.21
C SER A 144 13.84 7.20 -4.60
N LEU A 145 14.47 6.33 -5.39
CA LEU A 145 14.90 6.64 -6.76
C LEU A 145 13.79 6.40 -7.78
N TRP A 146 12.87 5.48 -7.48
CA TRP A 146 11.77 5.12 -8.36
C TRP A 146 10.59 6.08 -8.19
N ASP A 147 9.99 6.51 -9.30
CA ASP A 147 8.72 7.22 -9.29
C ASP A 147 7.68 6.42 -10.07
N PHE A 148 6.97 5.56 -9.36
CA PHE A 148 5.93 4.70 -9.95
C PHE A 148 4.68 5.48 -10.37
N LYS A 149 4.49 6.70 -9.83
CA LYS A 149 3.37 7.57 -10.18
C LYS A 149 3.60 8.29 -11.51
N GLU A 150 4.80 8.84 -11.69
CA GLU A 150 5.18 9.53 -12.93
C GLU A 150 5.80 8.57 -13.96
N GLY A 151 6.00 7.29 -13.58
CA GLY A 151 6.58 6.29 -14.47
C GLY A 151 8.07 6.51 -14.75
N VAL A 152 8.84 6.91 -13.73
CA VAL A 152 10.27 7.18 -13.87
C VAL A 152 11.10 6.03 -13.33
N ARG A 153 11.85 5.39 -14.21
CA ARG A 153 12.87 4.40 -13.88
C ARG A 153 14.22 5.10 -13.62
N PRO A 154 14.90 4.80 -12.50
CA PRO A 154 16.26 5.32 -12.27
C PRO A 154 17.29 4.69 -13.21
N ALA A 155 18.43 5.37 -13.37
CA ALA A 155 19.57 4.82 -14.11
C ALA A 155 20.17 3.60 -13.39
N ASP A 156 20.67 2.62 -14.15
CA ASP A 156 21.22 1.38 -13.60
C ASP A 156 22.40 1.63 -12.64
N GLU A 157 23.23 2.65 -12.93
CA GLU A 157 24.34 3.05 -12.07
C GLU A 157 23.85 3.60 -10.71
N ALA A 158 22.73 4.33 -10.71
CA ALA A 158 22.15 4.86 -9.48
C ALA A 158 21.53 3.74 -8.62
N ILE A 159 20.90 2.74 -9.25
CA ILE A 159 20.41 1.55 -8.54
C ILE A 159 21.59 0.76 -7.95
N ALA A 160 22.65 0.53 -8.74
CA ALA A 160 23.85 -0.21 -8.31
C ALA A 160 24.58 0.46 -7.14
N GLU A 161 24.56 1.79 -7.06
CA GLU A 161 25.08 2.54 -5.91
C GLU A 161 24.14 2.37 -4.71
N ALA A 162 22.85 2.60 -4.90
CA ALA A 162 21.87 2.64 -3.81
C ALA A 162 21.70 1.29 -3.09
N ILE A 163 21.82 0.16 -3.79
CA ILE A 163 21.75 -1.17 -3.16
C ILE A 163 22.90 -1.42 -2.18
N THR A 164 24.03 -0.72 -2.30
CA THR A 164 25.15 -0.84 -1.35
C THR A 164 24.84 -0.25 0.03
N HIS A 165 23.75 0.52 0.13
CA HIS A 165 23.26 1.15 1.37
C HIS A 165 22.07 0.40 1.99
N ILE A 166 21.73 -0.79 1.48
CA ILE A 166 20.68 -1.65 2.05
C ILE A 166 21.32 -2.61 3.03
N ASP A 167 21.15 -2.37 4.32
CA ASP A 167 21.50 -3.26 5.42
C ASP A 167 20.77 -2.85 6.69
N TYR A 168 19.69 -3.54 7.04
CA TYR A 168 18.90 -3.29 8.24
C TYR A 168 19.71 -3.35 9.53
N ARG A 169 20.84 -4.05 9.56
CA ARG A 169 21.73 -4.17 10.74
C ARG A 169 22.38 -2.82 11.07
N GLY A 170 22.39 -1.89 10.12
CA GLY A 170 22.83 -0.51 10.30
C GLY A 170 21.83 0.39 11.00
N VAL A 171 20.60 -0.08 11.26
CA VAL A 171 19.56 0.68 11.95
C VAL A 171 19.60 0.36 13.43
N SER A 172 19.68 1.39 14.28
CA SER A 172 19.60 1.26 15.73
C SER A 172 18.46 2.08 16.31
N VAL A 173 17.78 1.53 17.32
CA VAL A 173 16.72 2.19 18.09
C VAL A 173 17.06 2.13 19.56
N GLU A 174 17.22 3.28 20.20
CA GLU A 174 17.48 3.43 21.64
C GLU A 174 16.41 4.34 22.27
N GLY A 175 15.42 3.73 22.91
CA GLY A 175 14.24 4.46 23.40
C GLY A 175 13.43 5.03 22.23
N THR A 176 13.41 6.36 22.09
CA THR A 176 12.80 7.10 20.99
C THR A 176 13.84 7.71 20.05
N THR A 177 15.09 7.31 20.15
CA THR A 177 16.17 7.77 19.27
C THR A 177 16.45 6.70 18.20
N VAL A 178 16.40 7.08 16.93
CA VAL A 178 16.73 6.23 15.78
C VAL A 178 17.98 6.76 15.09
N GLN A 179 18.88 5.85 14.70
CA GLN A 179 20.08 6.21 13.97
C GLN A 179 20.38 5.18 12.86
N LEU A 180 20.77 5.67 11.69
CA LEU A 180 21.32 4.88 10.61
C LEU A 180 22.85 4.97 10.65
N SER A 181 23.56 3.86 10.72
CA SER A 181 25.04 3.87 10.76
C SER A 181 25.66 4.29 9.42
N ASP A 182 24.98 4.00 8.32
CA ASP A 182 25.34 4.49 7.00
C ASP A 182 24.64 5.83 6.72
N PRO A 183 25.40 6.93 6.48
CA PRO A 183 24.83 8.25 6.23
C PRO A 183 24.06 8.38 4.92
N GLN A 184 24.14 7.40 4.02
CA GLN A 184 23.42 7.37 2.76
C GLN A 184 22.23 6.39 2.77
N ALA A 185 22.11 5.54 3.79
CA ALA A 185 20.97 4.68 3.96
C ALA A 185 19.68 5.49 4.18
N LYS A 186 18.58 4.98 3.66
CA LYS A 186 17.23 5.53 3.87
C LYS A 186 16.28 4.41 4.22
N ILE A 187 15.35 4.66 5.12
CA ILE A 187 14.30 3.72 5.47
C ILE A 187 13.00 4.04 4.73
N ASP A 188 12.24 2.98 4.47
CA ASP A 188 10.88 3.01 3.94
C ASP A 188 10.03 2.01 4.73
N LEU A 189 8.95 2.48 5.33
CA LEU A 189 8.04 1.66 6.14
C LEU A 189 6.82 1.18 5.35
N GLY A 190 6.76 1.42 4.03
CA GLY A 190 5.61 1.12 3.19
C GLY A 190 5.13 -0.33 3.22
N GLY A 191 6.02 -1.29 3.49
CA GLY A 191 5.69 -2.71 3.58
C GLY A 191 5.19 -3.18 4.95
N ILE A 192 4.96 -2.26 5.92
CA ILE A 192 4.49 -2.62 7.27
C ILE A 192 3.57 -1.54 7.87
N ALA A 193 3.64 -0.31 7.35
CA ALA A 193 2.98 0.82 7.99
C ALA A 193 1.47 0.70 8.04
N LYS A 194 0.82 0.22 6.96
CA LYS A 194 -0.63 0.08 6.92
C LYS A 194 -1.13 -0.96 7.93
N GLY A 195 -0.38 -2.06 8.07
CA GLY A 195 -0.67 -3.09 9.06
C GLY A 195 -0.59 -2.58 10.49
N TYR A 196 0.50 -1.89 10.81
CA TYR A 196 0.68 -1.26 12.13
C TYR A 196 -0.42 -0.24 12.45
N ILE A 197 -0.75 0.62 11.48
CA ILE A 197 -1.82 1.61 11.61
C ILE A 197 -3.17 0.93 11.84
N ALA A 198 -3.47 -0.14 11.10
CA ALA A 198 -4.72 -0.88 11.25
C ALA A 198 -4.87 -1.51 12.64
N ASP A 199 -3.80 -2.10 13.19
CA ASP A 199 -3.80 -2.66 14.55
C ASP A 199 -3.95 -1.56 15.62
N ASP A 200 -3.27 -0.42 15.48
CA ASP A 200 -3.39 0.75 16.36
C ASP A 200 -4.83 1.32 16.32
N LEU A 201 -5.43 1.44 15.15
CA LEU A 201 -6.81 1.91 15.00
C LEU A 201 -7.82 0.94 15.61
N LYS A 202 -7.64 -0.38 15.48
CA LYS A 202 -8.48 -1.39 16.14
C LYS A 202 -8.45 -1.20 17.66
N GLN A 203 -7.25 -1.00 18.20
CA GLN A 203 -7.08 -0.77 19.63
C GLN A 203 -7.74 0.55 20.07
N LEU A 204 -7.48 1.66 19.36
CA LEU A 204 -8.07 2.96 19.64
C LEU A 204 -9.61 2.91 19.66
N LEU A 205 -10.20 2.29 18.66
CA LEU A 205 -11.66 2.15 18.55
C LEU A 205 -12.24 1.27 19.67
N ALA A 206 -11.58 0.16 20.01
CA ALA A 206 -12.00 -0.70 21.13
C ALA A 206 -11.94 0.04 22.48
N GLU A 207 -10.90 0.86 22.72
CA GLU A 207 -10.78 1.70 23.93
C GLU A 207 -11.88 2.76 24.01
N GLN A 208 -12.46 3.18 22.89
CA GLN A 208 -13.60 4.08 22.80
C GLN A 208 -14.96 3.37 22.83
N GLY A 209 -14.96 2.04 23.05
CA GLY A 209 -16.17 1.25 23.18
C GLY A 209 -16.82 0.86 21.86
N VAL A 210 -16.10 0.97 20.73
CA VAL A 210 -16.55 0.43 19.44
C VAL A 210 -16.34 -1.08 19.45
N GLU A 211 -17.40 -1.83 19.18
CA GLU A 211 -17.37 -3.30 19.16
C GLU A 211 -17.41 -3.87 17.73
N SER A 212 -17.68 -3.03 16.73
CA SER A 212 -17.82 -3.45 15.33
C SER A 212 -17.27 -2.38 14.38
N ALA A 213 -16.23 -2.74 13.62
CA ALA A 213 -15.65 -1.87 12.62
C ALA A 213 -15.00 -2.67 11.48
N CYS A 214 -14.93 -2.03 10.30
CA CYS A 214 -14.15 -2.47 9.13
C CYS A 214 -13.29 -1.32 8.65
N LEU A 215 -11.99 -1.51 8.66
CA LEU A 215 -10.96 -0.52 8.35
C LEU A 215 -10.23 -0.98 7.09
N ASN A 216 -10.50 -0.33 5.95
CA ASN A 216 -9.79 -0.60 4.71
C ASN A 216 -8.73 0.49 4.48
N LEU A 217 -7.47 0.11 4.52
CA LEU A 217 -6.31 0.99 4.33
C LEU A 217 -5.59 0.63 3.01
N GLY A 218 -6.32 0.67 1.88
CA GLY A 218 -5.73 0.42 0.57
C GLY A 218 -5.23 -1.03 0.40
N GLY A 219 -6.15 -2.00 0.49
CA GLY A 219 -5.83 -3.43 0.36
C GLY A 219 -5.45 -4.12 1.69
N ASN A 220 -5.15 -3.37 2.74
CA ASN A 220 -5.08 -3.88 4.11
C ASN A 220 -6.43 -3.67 4.77
N VAL A 221 -7.20 -4.74 5.00
CA VAL A 221 -8.53 -4.69 5.61
C VAL A 221 -8.48 -5.32 6.98
N ALA A 222 -8.62 -4.50 8.02
CA ALA A 222 -8.73 -4.97 9.41
C ALA A 222 -10.16 -4.85 9.91
N VAL A 223 -10.62 -5.81 10.69
CA VAL A 223 -11.96 -5.81 11.28
C VAL A 223 -11.90 -5.95 12.79
N LEU A 224 -12.78 -5.24 13.45
CA LEU A 224 -13.02 -5.31 14.89
C LEU A 224 -14.41 -5.93 15.12
N GLY A 225 -14.47 -7.05 15.84
CA GLY A 225 -15.71 -7.74 16.14
C GLY A 225 -16.47 -8.27 14.94
N THR A 226 -17.71 -8.64 15.18
CA THR A 226 -18.69 -9.02 14.15
C THR A 226 -19.54 -7.83 13.75
N LYS A 227 -20.30 -7.95 12.67
CA LYS A 227 -21.39 -7.00 12.37
C LYS A 227 -22.42 -6.99 13.50
N PRO A 228 -23.28 -5.95 13.63
CA PRO A 228 -24.27 -5.86 14.70
C PRO A 228 -25.30 -7.01 14.72
N ASP A 229 -25.51 -7.68 13.58
CA ASP A 229 -26.37 -8.86 13.50
C ASP A 229 -25.68 -10.17 13.94
N GLY A 230 -24.43 -10.09 14.39
CA GLY A 230 -23.61 -11.22 14.83
C GLY A 230 -22.91 -11.98 13.70
N SER A 231 -23.12 -11.61 12.43
CA SER A 231 -22.41 -12.23 11.31
C SER A 231 -20.97 -11.73 11.21
N PRO A 232 -20.03 -12.53 10.66
CA PRO A 232 -18.69 -12.07 10.37
C PRO A 232 -18.69 -11.00 9.25
N TRP A 233 -17.64 -10.23 9.19
CA TRP A 233 -17.33 -9.42 8.02
C TRP A 233 -16.87 -10.33 6.89
N ASN A 234 -17.39 -10.14 5.67
CA ASN A 234 -16.90 -10.81 4.49
C ASN A 234 -15.97 -9.87 3.74
N VAL A 235 -14.70 -10.20 3.71
CA VAL A 235 -13.67 -9.42 3.01
C VAL A 235 -13.45 -10.02 1.63
N GLY A 236 -13.72 -9.22 0.59
CA GLY A 236 -13.49 -9.62 -0.80
C GLY A 236 -12.02 -9.49 -1.19
N ILE A 237 -11.52 -10.45 -1.98
CA ILE A 237 -10.20 -10.42 -2.60
C ILE A 237 -10.37 -9.97 -4.04
N GLN A 238 -9.73 -8.85 -4.38
CA GLN A 238 -9.80 -8.28 -5.74
C GLN A 238 -9.17 -9.22 -6.78
N ASP A 239 -9.80 -9.29 -7.96
CA ASP A 239 -9.20 -9.93 -9.13
C ASP A 239 -7.99 -9.09 -9.63
N PRO A 240 -6.76 -9.62 -9.58
CA PRO A 240 -5.59 -8.88 -10.05
C PRO A 240 -5.60 -8.60 -11.55
N ASN A 241 -6.43 -9.30 -12.32
CA ASN A 241 -6.58 -9.13 -13.77
C ASN A 241 -7.88 -8.42 -14.16
N GLY A 242 -8.73 -8.12 -13.16
CA GLY A 242 -10.02 -7.46 -13.33
C GLY A 242 -10.00 -5.97 -13.04
N SER A 243 -11.19 -5.40 -12.91
CA SER A 243 -11.37 -4.05 -12.40
C SER A 243 -11.27 -4.03 -10.87
N ALA A 244 -11.15 -2.84 -10.26
CA ALA A 244 -11.13 -2.70 -8.79
C ALA A 244 -12.41 -3.22 -8.08
N GLN A 245 -13.47 -3.52 -8.82
CA GLN A 245 -14.74 -4.04 -8.32
C GLN A 245 -14.91 -5.54 -8.52
N ASP A 246 -14.05 -6.17 -9.32
CA ASP A 246 -14.10 -7.59 -9.59
C ASP A 246 -13.40 -8.34 -8.44
N VAL A 247 -14.06 -9.36 -7.91
CA VAL A 247 -13.55 -10.18 -6.80
C VAL A 247 -13.47 -11.64 -7.23
N ILE A 248 -12.39 -12.32 -6.84
CA ILE A 248 -12.14 -13.74 -7.11
C ILE A 248 -12.43 -14.64 -5.93
N ALA A 249 -12.47 -14.07 -4.73
CA ALA A 249 -12.74 -14.79 -3.50
C ALA A 249 -13.29 -13.86 -2.43
N ALA A 250 -13.89 -14.44 -1.39
CA ALA A 250 -14.18 -13.75 -0.15
C ALA A 250 -13.80 -14.62 1.05
N VAL A 251 -13.53 -13.98 2.19
CA VAL A 251 -13.20 -14.67 3.42
C VAL A 251 -13.95 -14.06 4.60
N PRO A 252 -14.60 -14.88 5.46
CA PRO A 252 -15.20 -14.40 6.69
C PRO A 252 -14.10 -14.04 7.70
N CYS A 253 -14.18 -12.83 8.25
CA CYS A 253 -13.20 -12.31 9.19
C CYS A 253 -13.90 -11.73 10.44
N THR A 254 -13.33 -11.99 11.62
CA THR A 254 -13.79 -11.46 12.90
C THR A 254 -12.57 -11.17 13.77
N ASN A 255 -12.37 -9.94 14.21
CA ASN A 255 -11.19 -9.48 14.97
C ASN A 255 -9.83 -9.71 14.32
N GLY A 256 -9.79 -9.92 13.00
CA GLY A 256 -8.57 -10.18 12.25
C GLY A 256 -8.33 -9.15 11.17
N SER A 257 -7.46 -9.53 10.25
CA SER A 257 -7.10 -8.72 9.09
C SER A 257 -6.94 -9.61 7.86
N VAL A 258 -7.32 -9.04 6.72
CA VAL A 258 -7.04 -9.60 5.40
C VAL A 258 -6.15 -8.61 4.68
N VAL A 259 -4.92 -9.00 4.45
CA VAL A 259 -3.90 -8.14 3.83
C VAL A 259 -3.57 -8.67 2.47
N THR A 260 -3.75 -7.83 1.46
CA THR A 260 -3.45 -8.18 0.07
C THR A 260 -2.33 -7.29 -0.45
N SER A 261 -1.30 -7.93 -0.99
CA SER A 261 -0.29 -7.29 -1.83
C SER A 261 -0.48 -7.70 -3.28
N GLY A 262 -0.40 -6.75 -4.21
CA GLY A 262 -0.60 -7.00 -5.63
C GLY A 262 0.27 -6.12 -6.51
N LEU A 263 0.65 -6.64 -7.68
CA LEU A 263 1.47 -5.90 -8.66
C LEU A 263 0.73 -4.70 -9.24
N TYR A 264 -0.60 -4.74 -9.24
CA TYR A 264 -1.48 -3.75 -9.88
C TYR A 264 -1.62 -2.44 -9.11
N GLU A 265 -1.16 -2.35 -7.87
CA GLU A 265 -1.35 -1.14 -7.05
C GLU A 265 -0.53 0.05 -7.54
N ARG A 266 0.75 -0.16 -7.83
CA ARG A 266 1.65 0.90 -8.32
C ARG A 266 2.60 0.31 -9.35
N GLN A 267 2.34 0.58 -10.63
CA GLN A 267 3.12 0.04 -11.73
C GLN A 267 3.13 0.99 -12.94
N PHE A 268 4.14 0.85 -13.76
CA PHE A 268 4.20 1.48 -15.08
C PHE A 268 4.92 0.58 -16.09
N THR A 269 4.74 0.86 -17.37
CA THR A 269 5.42 0.13 -18.44
C THR A 269 6.35 1.08 -19.20
N GLU A 270 7.63 0.72 -19.32
CA GLU A 270 8.62 1.41 -20.14
C GLU A 270 9.22 0.42 -21.14
N GLU A 271 9.26 0.76 -22.42
CA GLU A 271 9.81 -0.07 -23.50
C GLU A 271 9.28 -1.53 -23.53
N GLY A 272 8.03 -1.74 -23.06
CA GLY A 272 7.40 -3.06 -23.00
C GLY A 272 7.77 -3.90 -21.77
N VAL A 273 8.53 -3.34 -20.83
CA VAL A 273 8.86 -3.95 -19.53
C VAL A 273 7.95 -3.34 -18.46
N LEU A 274 7.31 -4.21 -17.66
CA LEU A 274 6.48 -3.80 -16.53
C LEU A 274 7.36 -3.60 -15.29
N TYR A 275 7.27 -2.43 -14.68
CA TYR A 275 7.90 -2.09 -13.40
C TYR A 275 6.83 -1.84 -12.34
N TYR A 276 7.03 -2.36 -11.13
CA TYR A 276 6.11 -2.24 -10.00
C TYR A 276 6.85 -2.06 -8.69
N HIS A 277 6.14 -1.60 -7.68
CA HIS A 277 6.71 -1.04 -6.46
C HIS A 277 7.34 -2.04 -5.48
N ILE A 278 7.11 -3.35 -5.65
CA ILE A 278 7.72 -4.38 -4.79
C ILE A 278 9.12 -4.67 -5.31
N LEU A 279 10.11 -4.09 -4.64
CA LEU A 279 11.51 -4.16 -5.03
C LEU A 279 12.24 -5.28 -4.29
N ASP A 280 13.11 -5.98 -5.00
CA ASP A 280 14.03 -6.95 -4.41
C ASP A 280 15.25 -6.21 -3.83
N PRO A 281 15.49 -6.26 -2.51
CA PRO A 281 16.62 -5.56 -1.87
C PRO A 281 17.99 -6.01 -2.37
N ARG A 282 18.08 -7.19 -2.96
CA ARG A 282 19.32 -7.74 -3.51
C ARG A 282 19.70 -7.15 -4.86
N THR A 283 18.72 -6.63 -5.60
CA THR A 283 18.91 -6.13 -6.96
C THR A 283 18.53 -4.67 -7.12
N GLY A 284 17.61 -4.15 -6.30
CA GLY A 284 17.05 -2.81 -6.42
C GLY A 284 16.03 -2.64 -7.54
N TYR A 285 15.69 -3.73 -8.23
CA TYR A 285 14.65 -3.77 -9.26
C TYR A 285 13.37 -4.41 -8.72
N PRO A 286 12.23 -4.23 -9.42
CA PRO A 286 11.04 -5.03 -9.13
C PRO A 286 11.37 -6.52 -9.09
N VAL A 287 10.85 -7.22 -8.09
CA VAL A 287 11.13 -8.65 -7.92
C VAL A 287 10.67 -9.44 -9.15
N VAL A 288 11.46 -10.39 -9.58
CA VAL A 288 11.04 -11.35 -10.62
C VAL A 288 10.39 -12.54 -9.94
N THR A 289 9.07 -12.61 -10.03
CA THR A 289 8.25 -13.61 -9.34
C THR A 289 7.15 -14.15 -10.26
N ASP A 290 6.62 -15.30 -9.94
CA ASP A 290 5.40 -15.86 -10.53
C ASP A 290 4.12 -15.43 -9.79
N VAL A 291 4.24 -14.71 -8.66
CA VAL A 291 3.12 -14.21 -7.87
C VAL A 291 2.62 -12.87 -8.45
N VAL A 292 1.32 -12.75 -8.68
CA VAL A 292 0.65 -11.51 -9.12
C VAL A 292 -0.12 -10.87 -7.98
N SER A 293 -0.68 -11.68 -7.10
CA SER A 293 -1.39 -11.24 -5.89
C SER A 293 -1.22 -12.26 -4.78
N SER A 294 -1.03 -11.79 -3.56
CA SER A 294 -1.05 -12.62 -2.35
C SER A 294 -1.92 -11.99 -1.29
N SER A 295 -2.80 -12.79 -0.69
CA SER A 295 -3.69 -12.36 0.39
C SER A 295 -3.49 -13.24 1.61
N LEU A 296 -3.34 -12.62 2.77
CA LEU A 296 -3.19 -13.30 4.06
C LEU A 296 -4.36 -12.93 4.97
N LEU A 297 -5.00 -13.93 5.56
CA LEU A 297 -5.87 -13.79 6.72
C LEU A 297 -5.03 -14.05 7.97
N THR A 298 -5.08 -13.14 8.95
CA THR A 298 -4.27 -13.17 10.16
C THR A 298 -4.93 -12.36 11.28
N ASP A 299 -4.56 -12.59 12.54
CA ASP A 299 -5.01 -11.79 13.67
C ASP A 299 -4.29 -10.44 13.77
N SER A 300 -3.00 -10.39 13.38
CA SER A 300 -2.15 -9.19 13.37
C SER A 300 -2.05 -8.62 11.96
N SER A 301 -2.58 -7.42 11.77
CA SER A 301 -2.46 -6.69 10.51
C SER A 301 -1.01 -6.34 10.19
N THR A 302 -0.21 -6.04 11.20
CA THR A 302 1.22 -5.74 11.10
C THR A 302 2.00 -6.95 10.56
N ASP A 303 1.76 -8.15 11.11
CA ASP A 303 2.34 -9.39 10.59
C ASP A 303 1.90 -9.61 9.13
N GLY A 304 0.60 -9.46 8.85
CA GLY A 304 0.06 -9.64 7.52
C GLY A 304 0.71 -8.73 6.46
N ASP A 305 0.93 -7.45 6.77
CA ASP A 305 1.51 -6.47 5.83
C ASP A 305 2.99 -6.82 5.53
N ALA A 306 3.79 -7.12 6.56
CA ALA A 306 5.18 -7.52 6.40
C ALA A 306 5.31 -8.84 5.62
N TYR A 307 4.53 -9.86 5.99
CA TYR A 307 4.60 -11.16 5.34
C TYR A 307 4.03 -11.17 3.92
N ALA A 308 2.96 -10.41 3.63
CA ALA A 308 2.43 -10.29 2.27
C ALA A 308 3.50 -9.79 1.28
N THR A 309 4.35 -8.86 1.71
CA THR A 309 5.51 -8.40 0.91
C THR A 309 6.56 -9.50 0.75
N MET A 310 6.87 -10.25 1.82
CA MET A 310 7.84 -11.36 1.74
C MET A 310 7.38 -12.46 0.80
N LEU A 311 6.08 -12.80 0.78
CA LEU A 311 5.54 -13.84 -0.09
C LEU A 311 5.80 -13.54 -1.57
N PHE A 312 5.72 -12.27 -1.98
CA PHE A 312 6.11 -11.87 -3.32
C PHE A 312 7.57 -12.12 -3.63
N LEU A 313 8.44 -11.82 -2.67
CA LEU A 313 9.89 -11.95 -2.83
C LEU A 313 10.35 -13.41 -2.84
N MET A 314 9.59 -14.30 -2.22
CA MET A 314 9.85 -15.76 -2.19
C MET A 314 9.37 -16.48 -3.46
N GLY A 315 8.28 -16.00 -4.08
CA GLY A 315 7.58 -16.74 -5.13
C GLY A 315 6.56 -17.74 -4.56
N ARG A 316 5.69 -18.27 -5.43
CA ARG A 316 4.50 -19.03 -5.03
C ARG A 316 4.77 -20.23 -4.13
N ASP A 317 5.70 -21.09 -4.55
CA ASP A 317 5.88 -22.38 -3.87
C ASP A 317 6.47 -22.21 -2.46
N GLU A 318 7.45 -21.31 -2.29
CA GLU A 318 8.04 -20.99 -0.99
C GLU A 318 7.04 -20.20 -0.11
N ALA A 319 6.28 -19.29 -0.70
CA ALA A 319 5.22 -18.54 -0.03
C ALA A 319 4.17 -19.47 0.57
N LEU A 320 3.66 -20.44 -0.21
CA LEU A 320 2.67 -21.39 0.27
C LEU A 320 3.24 -22.36 1.32
N ALA A 321 4.51 -22.75 1.18
CA ALA A 321 5.17 -23.57 2.19
C ALA A 321 5.23 -22.85 3.54
N LEU A 322 5.65 -21.57 3.54
CA LEU A 322 5.70 -20.74 4.74
C LEU A 322 4.32 -20.60 5.38
N VAL A 323 3.28 -20.24 4.61
CA VAL A 323 1.92 -20.05 5.13
C VAL A 323 1.35 -21.37 5.69
N ASN A 324 1.67 -22.53 5.10
CA ASN A 324 1.22 -23.82 5.61
C ASN A 324 1.97 -24.28 6.88
N GLU A 325 3.15 -23.74 7.16
CA GLU A 325 3.95 -24.08 8.35
C GLU A 325 3.73 -23.11 9.52
N ASP A 326 3.13 -21.93 9.27
CA ASP A 326 2.91 -20.89 10.27
C ASP A 326 1.43 -20.71 10.56
N ASP A 327 0.95 -21.23 11.70
CA ASP A 327 -0.45 -21.20 12.13
C ASP A 327 -1.03 -19.78 12.31
N ARG A 328 -0.20 -18.73 12.20
CA ARG A 328 -0.68 -17.34 12.23
C ARG A 328 -1.39 -16.91 10.96
N PHE A 329 -1.20 -17.64 9.86
CA PHE A 329 -1.62 -17.24 8.53
C PHE A 329 -2.48 -18.29 7.83
N GLU A 330 -3.49 -17.81 7.12
CA GLU A 330 -4.13 -18.52 6.05
C GLU A 330 -4.01 -17.71 4.75
N GLY A 331 -3.67 -18.33 3.64
CA GLY A 331 -3.27 -17.61 2.44
C GLY A 331 -3.98 -18.01 1.17
N LEU A 332 -4.06 -17.03 0.27
CA LEU A 332 -4.46 -17.16 -1.13
C LEU A 332 -3.37 -16.51 -1.99
N VAL A 333 -2.86 -17.25 -2.96
CA VAL A 333 -1.87 -16.74 -3.94
C VAL A 333 -2.43 -16.90 -5.35
N VAL A 334 -2.32 -15.84 -6.14
CA VAL A 334 -2.64 -15.84 -7.58
C VAL A 334 -1.33 -15.73 -8.35
N ASP A 335 -1.12 -16.63 -9.29
CA ASP A 335 0.08 -16.61 -10.13
C ASP A 335 -0.14 -15.87 -11.46
N ASN A 336 0.94 -15.74 -12.24
CA ASN A 336 0.93 -15.07 -13.55
C ASN A 336 0.15 -15.82 -14.64
N ALA A 337 -0.28 -17.06 -14.41
CA ALA A 337 -1.20 -17.80 -15.24
C ALA A 337 -2.67 -17.58 -14.84
N GLY A 338 -2.90 -16.86 -13.72
CA GLY A 338 -4.23 -16.67 -13.12
C GLY A 338 -4.68 -17.87 -12.29
N GLU A 339 -3.79 -18.81 -11.97
CA GLU A 339 -4.10 -19.93 -11.09
C GLU A 339 -4.16 -19.46 -9.65
N ILE A 340 -5.25 -19.82 -8.95
CA ILE A 340 -5.46 -19.51 -7.53
C ILE A 340 -5.06 -20.73 -6.72
N THR A 341 -4.15 -20.54 -5.77
CA THR A 341 -3.74 -21.58 -4.83
C THR A 341 -4.00 -21.11 -3.40
N LEU A 342 -4.61 -21.97 -2.60
CA LEU A 342 -4.95 -21.72 -1.19
C LEU A 342 -3.97 -22.48 -0.28
N SER A 343 -3.73 -21.93 0.92
CA SER A 343 -3.13 -22.72 2.02
C SER A 343 -4.10 -23.83 2.47
N ALA A 344 -3.57 -24.81 3.17
CA ALA A 344 -4.27 -26.07 3.44
C ALA A 344 -5.58 -25.93 4.25
N GLN A 345 -5.69 -24.89 5.06
CA GLN A 345 -6.86 -24.65 5.94
C GLN A 345 -7.58 -23.33 5.61
N ALA A 346 -7.22 -22.69 4.52
CA ALA A 346 -7.70 -21.37 4.14
C ALA A 346 -9.23 -21.33 3.97
N PRO A 347 -9.93 -20.45 4.69
CA PRO A 347 -11.40 -20.37 4.65
C PRO A 347 -11.91 -19.47 3.51
N PHE A 348 -11.14 -19.30 2.43
CA PHE A 348 -11.55 -18.48 1.29
C PHE A 348 -12.59 -19.20 0.43
N GLU A 349 -13.69 -18.52 0.15
CA GLU A 349 -14.69 -18.94 -0.81
C GLU A 349 -14.35 -18.35 -2.19
N LEU A 350 -14.09 -19.19 -3.19
CA LEU A 350 -13.75 -18.78 -4.57
C LEU A 350 -15.02 -18.54 -5.38
N PHE A 351 -15.00 -17.57 -6.32
CA PHE A 351 -16.10 -17.20 -7.20
C PHE A 351 -15.86 -17.58 -8.67
#